data_9b89d5146270c7a0647f5421938ba6bb
#
_entry.id   9b89d5146270c7a0647f5421938ba6bb
#
_cell.length_a   1.000
_cell.length_b   1.000
_cell.length_c   1.000
_cell.angle_alpha   90.00
_cell.angle_beta   90.00
_cell.angle_gamma   90.00
#
_symmetry.space_group_name_H-M   'P 1'
#
loop_
_entity.id
_entity.type
_entity.pdbx_description
1 polymer ?
#
loop_
_entity_poly.entity_id
_entity_poly.type
_entity_poly.pdbx_seq_one_letter_code
_entity_poly.pdbx_strand_id
1 'polypeptide(L)'
;PFVSDNLVRFRAGKKAGTTRVSYTVRDSLGNVASGTVNITVTPVNEDANTAPNPVNITARAIVGQPVKIPVQLDGVDTEGDSVELAGLGDSPKLGVAEAGSSTISYTGSKPGTDSFTYTVRDAYGKTATARVRIGVAPKATQNQAPVANRDQMLVKPGRKVVAQVTENDIDPDGDPISLV
;
A
#
# COMPACT_ATOMS: atom_id res chain seq x y z
N PRO A 1 6.58 -19.66 10.85
CA PRO A 1 6.86 -18.70 9.77
C PRO A 1 6.88 -19.41 8.42
N PHE A 2 6.51 -18.72 7.37
CA PHE A 2 6.65 -19.20 5.98
C PHE A 2 7.04 -18.01 5.08
N VAL A 3 7.71 -18.31 3.97
CA VAL A 3 8.15 -17.31 3.00
C VAL A 3 7.20 -17.33 1.80
N SER A 4 6.75 -16.15 1.39
CA SER A 4 5.95 -15.95 0.18
C SER A 4 6.31 -14.58 -0.41
N ASP A 5 6.64 -14.54 -1.69
CA ASP A 5 6.89 -13.30 -2.45
C ASP A 5 7.90 -12.35 -1.79
N ASN A 6 9.06 -12.87 -1.38
CA ASN A 6 10.11 -12.15 -0.64
C ASN A 6 9.70 -11.64 0.76
N LEU A 7 8.58 -12.11 1.30
CA LEU A 7 8.10 -11.75 2.63
C LEU A 7 8.20 -12.95 3.58
N VAL A 8 8.67 -12.69 4.79
CA VAL A 8 8.58 -13.64 5.90
C VAL A 8 7.28 -13.37 6.64
N ARG A 9 6.34 -14.32 6.56
CA ARG A 9 5.08 -14.24 7.29
C ARG A 9 5.16 -15.04 8.57
N PHE A 10 4.70 -14.45 9.65
CA PHE A 10 4.68 -15.07 10.98
C PHE A 10 3.27 -15.00 11.56
N ARG A 11 2.78 -16.12 12.05
CA ARG A 11 1.55 -16.17 12.84
C ARG A 11 1.94 -16.42 14.31
N ALA A 12 1.63 -15.48 15.17
CA ALA A 12 1.87 -15.61 16.60
C ALA A 12 1.02 -16.73 17.20
N GLY A 13 1.61 -17.47 18.13
CA GLY A 13 0.89 -18.40 18.98
C GLY A 13 0.27 -17.68 20.19
N LYS A 14 -0.47 -18.43 21.04
CA LYS A 14 -1.12 -17.87 22.23
C LYS A 14 -0.16 -17.53 23.39
N LYS A 15 1.10 -17.94 23.31
CA LYS A 15 2.08 -17.72 24.39
C LYS A 15 2.94 -16.52 24.06
N ALA A 16 3.05 -15.59 25.01
CA ALA A 16 4.04 -14.52 24.96
C ALA A 16 5.46 -15.08 25.01
N GLY A 17 6.39 -14.37 24.41
CA GLY A 17 7.80 -14.74 24.37
C GLY A 17 8.51 -14.22 23.15
N THR A 18 9.81 -14.41 23.10
CA THR A 18 10.64 -13.99 21.96
C THR A 18 11.10 -15.23 21.20
N THR A 19 10.96 -15.20 19.89
CA THR A 19 11.51 -16.21 18.99
C THR A 19 12.41 -15.56 17.95
N ARG A 20 13.40 -16.33 17.46
CA ARG A 20 14.32 -15.89 16.40
C ARG A 20 14.08 -16.77 15.18
N VAL A 21 13.93 -16.13 14.04
CA VAL A 21 13.80 -16.78 12.74
C VAL A 21 14.99 -16.39 11.89
N SER A 22 15.73 -17.37 11.38
CA SER A 22 16.79 -17.12 10.40
C SER A 22 16.23 -17.24 8.99
N TYR A 23 16.68 -16.39 8.09
CA TYR A 23 16.37 -16.44 6.68
C TYR A 23 17.65 -16.34 5.85
N THR A 24 17.58 -16.82 4.64
CA THR A 24 18.71 -16.77 3.68
C THR A 24 18.22 -16.10 2.41
N VAL A 25 18.97 -15.12 1.94
CA VAL A 25 18.77 -14.48 0.64
C VAL A 25 19.82 -15.00 -0.34
N ARG A 26 19.44 -15.07 -1.62
CA ARG A 26 20.32 -15.52 -2.69
C ARG A 26 20.27 -14.52 -3.84
N ASP A 27 21.42 -14.15 -4.35
CA ASP A 27 21.50 -13.32 -5.56
C ASP A 27 21.32 -14.14 -6.84
N SER A 28 21.25 -13.46 -7.98
CA SER A 28 21.15 -14.10 -9.31
C SER A 28 22.39 -14.90 -9.71
N LEU A 29 23.52 -14.71 -9.04
CA LEU A 29 24.79 -15.41 -9.27
C LEU A 29 24.94 -16.63 -8.36
N GLY A 30 23.99 -16.84 -7.43
CA GLY A 30 23.99 -17.98 -6.51
C GLY A 30 24.68 -17.70 -5.17
N ASN A 31 25.22 -16.51 -4.92
CA ASN A 31 25.77 -16.16 -3.62
C ASN A 31 24.65 -16.06 -2.60
N VAL A 32 24.93 -16.46 -1.36
CA VAL A 32 23.98 -16.50 -0.28
C VAL A 32 24.44 -15.69 0.92
N ALA A 33 23.50 -15.03 1.59
CA ALA A 33 23.71 -14.38 2.87
C ALA A 33 22.54 -14.73 3.81
N SER A 34 22.82 -14.83 5.10
CA SER A 34 21.81 -15.14 6.11
C SER A 34 21.57 -13.95 7.04
N GLY A 35 20.32 -13.73 7.38
CA GLY A 35 19.89 -12.73 8.34
C GLY A 35 18.99 -13.37 9.41
N THR A 36 18.67 -12.60 10.44
CA THR A 36 17.75 -13.03 11.50
C THR A 36 16.69 -11.98 11.78
N VAL A 37 15.47 -12.43 12.03
CA VAL A 37 14.35 -11.64 12.53
C VAL A 37 14.08 -12.06 13.97
N ASN A 38 14.13 -11.13 14.91
CA ASN A 38 13.68 -11.36 16.28
C ASN A 38 12.21 -10.96 16.35
N ILE A 39 11.35 -11.87 16.80
CA ILE A 39 9.91 -11.66 16.91
C ILE A 39 9.56 -11.77 18.39
N THR A 40 9.03 -10.71 18.97
CA THR A 40 8.53 -10.71 20.33
C THR A 40 7.01 -10.76 20.30
N VAL A 41 6.43 -11.80 20.89
CA VAL A 41 5.00 -11.92 21.12
C VAL A 41 4.73 -11.40 22.52
N THR A 42 4.02 -10.29 22.62
CA THR A 42 3.64 -9.69 23.91
C THR A 42 2.38 -10.36 24.47
N PRO A 43 2.22 -10.41 25.81
CA PRO A 43 0.95 -10.85 26.40
C PRO A 43 -0.18 -9.93 25.96
N VAL A 44 -1.36 -10.50 25.75
CA VAL A 44 -2.57 -9.71 25.57
C VAL A 44 -2.87 -8.97 26.87
N ASN A 45 -2.95 -7.65 26.81
CA ASN A 45 -3.37 -6.79 27.92
C ASN A 45 -4.38 -5.78 27.40
N GLU A 46 -5.65 -6.15 27.45
CA GLU A 46 -6.75 -5.33 26.96
C GLU A 46 -6.85 -3.98 27.67
N ASP A 47 -6.47 -3.94 28.97
CA ASP A 47 -6.49 -2.69 29.76
C ASP A 47 -5.42 -1.69 29.32
N ALA A 48 -4.33 -2.17 28.74
CA ALA A 48 -3.23 -1.36 28.23
C ALA A 48 -3.35 -1.05 26.72
N ASN A 49 -4.36 -1.59 26.04
CA ASN A 49 -4.57 -1.31 24.62
C ASN A 49 -4.75 0.19 24.37
N THR A 50 -4.10 0.71 23.33
CA THR A 50 -4.27 2.10 22.87
C THR A 50 -4.95 2.12 21.51
N ALA A 51 -5.44 3.27 21.08
CA ALA A 51 -6.02 3.39 19.75
C ALA A 51 -4.90 3.37 18.68
N PRO A 52 -5.15 2.80 17.51
CA PRO A 52 -4.18 2.82 16.42
C PRO A 52 -3.83 4.24 15.97
N ASN A 53 -2.68 4.42 15.34
CA ASN A 53 -2.17 5.71 14.88
C ASN A 53 -2.06 5.73 13.34
N PRO A 54 -3.20 5.91 12.62
CA PRO A 54 -3.21 5.92 11.17
C PRO A 54 -2.51 7.15 10.60
N VAL A 55 -1.94 7.02 9.41
CA VAL A 55 -1.18 8.08 8.75
C VAL A 55 -2.02 8.89 7.77
N ASN A 56 -1.75 10.20 7.66
CA ASN A 56 -2.38 11.01 6.63
C ASN A 56 -1.89 10.60 5.23
N ILE A 57 -2.83 10.56 4.29
CA ILE A 57 -2.58 10.13 2.92
C ILE A 57 -2.71 11.32 1.98
N THR A 58 -1.79 11.42 1.02
CA THR A 58 -1.88 12.36 -0.09
C THR A 58 -1.91 11.57 -1.41
N ALA A 59 -2.87 11.89 -2.27
CA ALA A 59 -3.05 11.22 -3.55
C ALA A 59 -3.33 12.21 -4.67
N ARG A 60 -3.32 11.72 -5.92
CA ARG A 60 -3.69 12.46 -7.12
C ARG A 60 -4.72 11.66 -7.90
N ALA A 61 -5.66 12.36 -8.52
CA ALA A 61 -6.68 11.81 -9.39
C ALA A 61 -6.88 12.72 -10.61
N ILE A 62 -7.45 12.18 -11.66
CA ILE A 62 -7.91 12.93 -12.84
C ILE A 62 -9.44 12.87 -12.83
N VAL A 63 -10.09 13.97 -13.21
CA VAL A 63 -11.55 14.03 -13.29
C VAL A 63 -12.10 12.86 -14.11
N GLY A 64 -13.04 12.12 -13.52
CA GLY A 64 -13.71 10.98 -14.14
C GLY A 64 -12.93 9.67 -14.12
N GLN A 65 -11.65 9.66 -13.69
CA GLN A 65 -10.87 8.43 -13.59
C GLN A 65 -10.85 7.93 -12.14
N PRO A 66 -11.17 6.66 -11.90
CA PRO A 66 -11.09 6.06 -10.56
C PRO A 66 -9.62 5.83 -10.18
N VAL A 67 -9.26 6.19 -8.95
CA VAL A 67 -7.96 5.90 -8.34
C VAL A 67 -8.14 5.02 -7.11
N LYS A 68 -7.28 4.01 -6.94
CA LYS A 68 -7.20 3.18 -5.73
C LYS A 68 -6.07 3.70 -4.85
N ILE A 69 -6.42 4.07 -3.63
CA ILE A 69 -5.51 4.66 -2.63
C ILE A 69 -5.26 3.58 -1.57
N PRO A 70 -4.04 3.04 -1.46
CA PRO A 70 -3.73 2.07 -0.43
C PRO A 70 -3.75 2.74 0.95
N VAL A 71 -4.29 2.02 1.93
CA VAL A 71 -4.30 2.40 3.35
C VAL A 71 -3.31 1.52 4.08
N GLN A 72 -2.35 2.13 4.76
CA GLN A 72 -1.44 1.39 5.62
C GLN A 72 -2.19 0.96 6.88
N LEU A 73 -2.30 -0.34 7.08
CA LEU A 73 -2.95 -0.95 8.24
C LEU A 73 -1.94 -1.69 9.14
N ASP A 74 -0.83 -2.16 8.55
CA ASP A 74 0.22 -2.84 9.29
C ASP A 74 1.13 -1.84 9.99
N GLY A 75 1.46 -2.10 11.26
CA GLY A 75 2.40 -1.32 12.04
C GLY A 75 1.88 0.06 12.49
N VAL A 76 0.57 0.29 12.38
CA VAL A 76 -0.07 1.52 12.88
C VAL A 76 -0.60 1.38 14.30
N ASP A 77 -0.56 0.20 14.85
CA ASP A 77 -0.90 -0.10 16.25
C ASP A 77 0.35 -0.28 17.08
N THR A 78 0.43 0.38 18.25
CA THR A 78 1.62 0.38 19.10
C THR A 78 1.83 -0.97 19.80
N GLU A 79 0.75 -1.63 20.14
CA GLU A 79 0.75 -2.93 20.81
C GLU A 79 0.93 -4.08 19.80
N GLY A 80 0.81 -3.77 18.50
CA GLY A 80 0.97 -4.72 17.41
C GLY A 80 -0.31 -5.49 17.09
N ASP A 81 -1.45 -4.95 17.47
CA ASP A 81 -2.75 -5.52 17.16
C ASP A 81 -3.08 -5.38 15.67
N SER A 82 -3.92 -6.25 15.18
CA SER A 82 -4.42 -6.15 13.81
C SER A 82 -5.37 -4.96 13.69
N VAL A 83 -5.18 -4.17 12.64
CA VAL A 83 -5.98 -3.00 12.36
C VAL A 83 -6.73 -3.21 11.05
N GLU A 84 -7.98 -2.80 11.01
CA GLU A 84 -8.83 -2.83 9.81
C GLU A 84 -9.30 -1.44 9.42
N LEU A 85 -9.59 -1.25 8.14
CA LEU A 85 -10.23 -0.05 7.63
C LEU A 85 -11.74 -0.14 7.96
N ALA A 86 -12.18 0.66 8.93
CA ALA A 86 -13.56 0.63 9.39
C ALA A 86 -14.52 1.42 8.48
N GLY A 87 -13.99 2.37 7.69
CA GLY A 87 -14.79 3.15 6.75
C GLY A 87 -14.29 4.57 6.55
N LEU A 88 -15.12 5.39 5.95
CA LEU A 88 -14.88 6.81 5.78
C LEU A 88 -15.59 7.60 6.89
N GLY A 89 -14.96 8.68 7.35
CA GLY A 89 -15.58 9.61 8.30
C GLY A 89 -16.41 10.67 7.54
N ASP A 90 -15.72 11.60 6.89
CA ASP A 90 -16.39 12.64 6.10
C ASP A 90 -16.49 12.21 4.64
N SER A 91 -17.49 12.70 3.94
CA SER A 91 -17.61 12.52 2.49
C SER A 91 -16.75 13.52 1.73
N PRO A 92 -16.12 13.12 0.62
CA PRO A 92 -15.44 14.05 -0.27
C PRO A 92 -16.40 15.06 -0.88
N LYS A 93 -15.90 16.26 -1.25
CA LYS A 93 -16.71 17.37 -1.81
C LYS A 93 -16.60 17.47 -3.33
N LEU A 94 -15.53 16.97 -3.91
CA LEU A 94 -15.25 17.06 -5.33
C LEU A 94 -15.36 15.70 -6.06
N GLY A 95 -15.85 14.67 -5.37
CA GLY A 95 -15.94 13.33 -5.94
C GLY A 95 -16.70 12.37 -5.04
N VAL A 96 -16.54 11.10 -5.32
CA VAL A 96 -17.10 9.98 -4.55
C VAL A 96 -15.95 9.09 -4.07
N ALA A 97 -16.03 8.63 -2.83
CA ALA A 97 -15.08 7.69 -2.28
C ALA A 97 -15.79 6.49 -1.66
N GLU A 98 -15.18 5.32 -1.75
CA GLU A 98 -15.65 4.07 -1.15
C GLU A 98 -14.49 3.37 -0.44
N ALA A 99 -14.74 2.90 0.77
CA ALA A 99 -13.77 2.12 1.53
C ALA A 99 -13.87 0.64 1.16
N GLY A 100 -12.73 0.04 0.78
CA GLY A 100 -12.56 -1.41 0.66
C GLY A 100 -11.96 -2.00 1.93
N SER A 101 -11.32 -3.15 1.84
CA SER A 101 -10.67 -3.80 2.99
C SER A 101 -9.34 -3.14 3.41
N SER A 102 -8.57 -2.66 2.45
CA SER A 102 -7.26 -1.99 2.67
C SER A 102 -6.99 -0.89 1.66
N THR A 103 -8.00 -0.49 0.90
CA THR A 103 -7.89 0.54 -0.13
C THR A 103 -9.12 1.44 -0.10
N ILE A 104 -8.94 2.71 -0.47
CA ILE A 104 -10.04 3.64 -0.71
C ILE A 104 -10.06 3.89 -2.22
N SER A 105 -11.20 3.61 -2.86
CA SER A 105 -11.46 3.99 -4.24
C SER A 105 -11.99 5.41 -4.26
N TYR A 106 -11.46 6.28 -5.13
CA TYR A 106 -11.92 7.65 -5.29
C TYR A 106 -12.08 8.01 -6.75
N THR A 107 -13.18 8.70 -7.08
CA THR A 107 -13.41 9.26 -8.43
C THR A 107 -13.78 10.73 -8.30
N GLY A 108 -12.93 11.62 -8.80
CA GLY A 108 -13.16 13.06 -8.80
C GLY A 108 -14.14 13.48 -9.89
N SER A 109 -15.08 14.35 -9.58
CA SER A 109 -16.05 14.93 -10.52
C SER A 109 -15.68 16.33 -11.01
N LYS A 110 -14.83 17.04 -10.26
CA LYS A 110 -14.39 18.42 -10.54
C LYS A 110 -12.91 18.60 -10.20
N PRO A 111 -12.17 19.45 -10.94
CA PRO A 111 -10.79 19.77 -10.60
C PRO A 111 -10.71 20.52 -9.26
N GLY A 112 -9.60 20.36 -8.54
CA GLY A 112 -9.35 21.05 -7.28
C GLY A 112 -8.65 20.17 -6.25
N THR A 113 -8.69 20.60 -5.01
CA THR A 113 -8.19 19.80 -3.88
C THR A 113 -9.36 19.32 -3.04
N ASP A 114 -9.49 18.03 -2.92
CA ASP A 114 -10.49 17.38 -2.04
C ASP A 114 -9.83 16.89 -0.75
N SER A 115 -10.64 16.75 0.29
CA SER A 115 -10.18 16.22 1.58
C SER A 115 -11.34 15.61 2.34
N PHE A 116 -11.11 14.41 2.86
CA PHE A 116 -12.02 13.67 3.72
C PHE A 116 -11.22 12.84 4.73
N THR A 117 -11.89 12.19 5.67
CA THR A 117 -11.26 11.34 6.67
C THR A 117 -11.57 9.87 6.45
N TYR A 118 -10.69 9.02 6.94
CA TYR A 118 -10.92 7.59 7.06
C TYR A 118 -10.72 7.15 8.50
N THR A 119 -11.39 6.09 8.89
CA THR A 119 -11.36 5.53 10.23
C THR A 119 -10.81 4.12 10.18
N VAL A 120 -9.89 3.83 11.07
CA VAL A 120 -9.38 2.49 11.31
C VAL A 120 -9.81 2.01 12.69
N ARG A 121 -9.86 0.70 12.88
CA ARG A 121 -10.24 0.05 14.13
C ARG A 121 -9.28 -1.08 14.44
N ASP A 122 -8.84 -1.18 15.70
CA ASP A 122 -8.04 -2.29 16.19
C ASP A 122 -8.88 -3.53 16.54
N ALA A 123 -8.22 -4.61 16.95
CA ALA A 123 -8.84 -5.87 17.33
C ALA A 123 -9.72 -5.77 18.58
N TYR A 124 -9.54 -4.75 19.41
CA TYR A 124 -10.30 -4.51 20.64
C TYR A 124 -11.37 -3.44 20.51
N GLY A 125 -11.55 -2.90 19.30
CA GLY A 125 -12.63 -1.98 18.97
C GLY A 125 -12.29 -0.51 19.15
N LYS A 126 -11.05 -0.14 19.56
CA LYS A 126 -10.64 1.27 19.58
C LYS A 126 -10.42 1.77 18.15
N THR A 127 -10.80 3.01 17.94
CA THR A 127 -10.77 3.63 16.62
C THR A 127 -9.92 4.88 16.60
N ALA A 128 -9.37 5.19 15.43
CA ALA A 128 -8.72 6.45 15.16
C ALA A 128 -8.97 6.87 13.72
N THR A 129 -8.82 8.16 13.46
CA THR A 129 -9.08 8.76 12.14
C THR A 129 -7.83 9.44 11.62
N ALA A 130 -7.66 9.40 10.29
CA ALA A 130 -6.66 10.19 9.60
C ALA A 130 -7.26 10.81 8.33
N ARG A 131 -6.54 11.76 7.75
CA ARG A 131 -7.00 12.54 6.61
C ARG A 131 -6.47 12.00 5.30
N VAL A 132 -7.33 11.98 4.30
CA VAL A 132 -6.96 11.84 2.90
C VAL A 132 -7.06 13.20 2.23
N ARG A 133 -6.02 13.60 1.50
CA ARG A 133 -6.01 14.81 0.68
C ARG A 133 -5.71 14.41 -0.76
N ILE A 134 -6.56 14.84 -1.69
CA ILE A 134 -6.46 14.45 -3.09
C ILE A 134 -6.42 15.70 -3.97
N GLY A 135 -5.37 15.80 -4.79
CA GLY A 135 -5.33 16.76 -5.88
C GLY A 135 -6.02 16.17 -7.09
N VAL A 136 -7.14 16.76 -7.51
CA VAL A 136 -7.90 16.33 -8.70
C VAL A 136 -7.53 17.25 -9.86
N ALA A 137 -6.83 16.70 -10.85
CA ALA A 137 -6.49 17.40 -12.09
C ALA A 137 -7.65 17.37 -13.10
N PRO A 138 -7.82 18.38 -13.94
CA PRO A 138 -8.77 18.31 -15.03
C PRO A 138 -8.39 17.19 -16.01
N LYS A 139 -9.38 16.60 -16.66
CA LYS A 139 -9.12 15.68 -17.77
C LYS A 139 -8.52 16.50 -18.93
N ALA A 140 -7.47 15.99 -19.56
CA ALA A 140 -6.89 16.63 -20.73
C ALA A 140 -7.93 16.74 -21.86
N THR A 141 -7.94 17.88 -22.55
CA THR A 141 -8.87 18.13 -23.66
C THR A 141 -8.35 17.59 -24.98
N GLN A 142 -7.06 17.31 -25.07
CA GLN A 142 -6.41 16.70 -26.21
C GLN A 142 -5.57 15.52 -25.72
N ASN A 143 -5.76 14.36 -26.33
CA ASN A 143 -4.98 13.17 -26.04
C ASN A 143 -3.54 13.37 -26.51
N GLN A 144 -2.59 13.15 -25.64
CA GLN A 144 -1.16 13.15 -25.94
C GLN A 144 -0.66 11.71 -26.08
N ALA A 145 0.39 11.55 -26.86
CA ALA A 145 1.00 10.23 -26.97
C ALA A 145 1.74 9.85 -25.67
N PRO A 146 1.71 8.59 -25.28
CA PRO A 146 2.49 8.13 -24.13
C PRO A 146 3.98 8.30 -24.38
N VAL A 147 4.72 8.53 -23.32
CA VAL A 147 6.18 8.65 -23.32
C VAL A 147 6.78 7.35 -22.82
N ALA A 148 7.38 6.59 -23.72
CA ALA A 148 8.13 5.39 -23.39
C ALA A 148 9.52 5.77 -22.89
N ASN A 149 9.85 5.35 -21.69
CA ASN A 149 11.15 5.54 -21.08
C ASN A 149 12.08 4.36 -21.37
N ARG A 150 13.39 4.63 -21.28
CA ARG A 150 14.38 3.58 -21.55
C ARG A 150 14.45 2.57 -20.41
N ASP A 151 14.31 1.30 -20.76
CA ASP A 151 14.58 0.18 -19.88
C ASP A 151 16.00 -0.33 -20.08
N GLN A 152 16.60 -0.86 -19.03
CA GLN A 152 17.90 -1.52 -19.08
C GLN A 152 17.82 -2.87 -18.38
N MET A 153 18.26 -3.90 -19.08
CA MET A 153 18.29 -5.24 -18.54
C MET A 153 19.63 -5.91 -18.82
N LEU A 154 20.07 -6.69 -17.85
CA LEU A 154 21.27 -7.53 -17.98
C LEU A 154 20.84 -8.99 -18.02
N VAL A 155 21.21 -9.66 -19.11
CA VAL A 155 20.94 -11.08 -19.30
C VAL A 155 22.18 -11.78 -19.83
N LYS A 156 22.47 -12.97 -19.31
CA LYS A 156 23.59 -13.79 -19.81
C LYS A 156 23.16 -14.55 -21.05
N PRO A 157 24.09 -14.88 -21.96
CA PRO A 157 23.80 -15.72 -23.12
C PRO A 157 23.07 -17.02 -22.73
N GLY A 158 22.03 -17.36 -23.49
CA GLY A 158 21.22 -18.57 -23.27
C GLY A 158 20.24 -18.50 -22.11
N ARG A 159 20.08 -17.34 -21.45
CA ARG A 159 19.10 -17.11 -20.38
C ARG A 159 17.92 -16.28 -20.88
N LYS A 160 16.78 -16.47 -20.24
CA LYS A 160 15.57 -15.66 -20.47
C LYS A 160 15.43 -14.64 -19.33
N VAL A 161 14.92 -13.47 -19.65
CA VAL A 161 14.53 -12.42 -18.71
C VAL A 161 13.11 -11.97 -19.03
N VAL A 162 12.37 -11.59 -18.03
CA VAL A 162 11.06 -10.95 -18.17
C VAL A 162 11.22 -9.49 -17.76
N ALA A 163 10.71 -8.59 -18.58
CA ALA A 163 10.72 -7.16 -18.33
C ALA A 163 9.32 -6.62 -18.23
N GLN A 164 9.11 -5.73 -17.28
CA GLN A 164 7.91 -4.91 -17.18
C GLN A 164 8.20 -3.54 -17.81
N VAL A 165 8.30 -3.52 -19.14
CA VAL A 165 8.77 -2.34 -19.90
C VAL A 165 7.81 -1.15 -19.85
N THR A 166 6.59 -1.32 -19.37
CA THR A 166 5.62 -0.22 -19.19
C THR A 166 5.61 0.38 -17.78
N GLU A 167 6.43 -0.13 -16.86
CA GLU A 167 6.38 0.28 -15.45
C GLU A 167 6.87 1.72 -15.22
N ASN A 168 7.81 2.18 -16.04
CA ASN A 168 8.39 3.51 -15.98
C ASN A 168 7.87 4.43 -17.11
N ASP A 169 6.96 3.95 -17.95
CA ASP A 169 6.33 4.73 -19.00
C ASP A 169 5.23 5.63 -18.44
N ILE A 170 5.01 6.76 -19.07
CA ILE A 170 4.08 7.78 -18.59
C ILE A 170 3.16 8.20 -19.74
N ASP A 171 1.87 8.16 -19.50
CA ASP A 171 0.91 8.88 -20.32
C ASP A 171 0.61 10.24 -19.67
N PRO A 172 0.79 11.36 -20.40
CA PRO A 172 0.57 12.69 -19.83
C PRO A 172 -0.88 12.97 -19.43
N ASP A 173 -1.82 12.25 -20.02
CA ASP A 173 -3.26 12.38 -19.77
C ASP A 173 -3.76 11.36 -18.73
N GLY A 174 -2.87 10.47 -18.30
CA GLY A 174 -3.14 9.42 -17.32
C GLY A 174 -3.93 8.24 -17.89
N ASP A 175 -3.94 8.07 -19.20
CA ASP A 175 -4.58 6.93 -19.84
C ASP A 175 -3.75 5.64 -19.62
N PRO A 176 -4.37 4.45 -19.54
CA PRO A 176 -3.66 3.22 -19.33
C PRO A 176 -2.78 2.86 -20.53
N ILE A 177 -1.52 2.52 -20.24
CA ILE A 177 -0.52 2.12 -21.25
C ILE A 177 -0.51 0.60 -21.36
N SER A 178 -0.44 0.07 -22.57
CA SER A 178 -0.29 -1.35 -22.86
C SER A 178 0.72 -1.60 -23.98
N LEU A 179 1.39 -2.74 -23.91
CA LEU A 179 2.21 -3.24 -25.02
C LEU A 179 1.33 -3.73 -26.15
N VAL A 180 1.71 -3.40 -27.37
CA VAL A 180 1.08 -3.85 -28.62
C VAL A 180 2.03 -4.67 -29.47
#